data_9b6ebc56c687bd86f3ee3ee36000a824
#
_entry.id   9b6ebc56c687bd86f3ee3ee36000a824
#
_cell.length_a   1.000
_cell.length_b   1.000
_cell.length_c   1.000
_cell.angle_alpha   90.00
_cell.angle_beta   90.00
_cell.angle_gamma   90.00
#
_symmetry.space_group_name_H-M   'P 1'
#
loop_
_entity.id
_entity.type
_entity.pdbx_description
1 polymer ?
#
loop_
_entity_poly.entity_id
_entity_poly.type
_entity_poly.pdbx_seq_one_letter_code
_entity_poly.pdbx_strand_id
1 'polypeptide(L)'
;MFFPYFRGRQYELLALKELAQKGLISKYVIPVVEPIKISPTLKNTIQAFEKAGLKFAMILNPTVGDFTDSDISSLLEIMNDSIIPAVIFNERAEETLCNIEQKKGLNKDKVLSVLNSPDYVDDFQDIYKEDNPKYVLLPDERRMRRAVKENKVLFEDKFNKQPKNSDYLKCEDEPFSEDHLYFKDEGYKGFGDYSIVGDNYEEGGFSPRAVAIHIVYVSDDNRLRIHHFVSDSNYDITDVAGKFYEAVSKLSRWYINGQEKQKTNALSILLDFAQKGYYPGLPTIKKLSIMHHLELVNNYLTTEIYK
;
A
#
# COMPACT_ATOMS: atom_id res chain seq x y z
N MET A 1 -12.76 4.38 4.00
CA MET A 1 -11.85 3.23 4.21
C MET A 1 -10.60 3.45 3.37
N PHE A 2 -9.45 2.91 3.79
CA PHE A 2 -8.18 3.05 3.07
C PHE A 2 -7.69 1.69 2.55
N PHE A 3 -7.30 1.64 1.27
CA PHE A 3 -6.91 0.43 0.55
C PHE A 3 -5.48 0.58 -0.01
N PRO A 4 -4.43 0.52 0.84
CA PRO A 4 -3.04 0.56 0.35
C PRO A 4 -2.69 -0.72 -0.40
N TYR A 5 -2.07 -0.60 -1.58
CA TYR A 5 -1.73 -1.72 -2.46
C TYR A 5 -0.25 -2.07 -2.40
N PHE A 6 0.06 -3.37 -2.28
CA PHE A 6 1.41 -3.91 -2.17
C PHE A 6 1.62 -5.11 -3.07
N ARG A 7 2.83 -5.27 -3.59
CA ARG A 7 3.24 -6.41 -4.42
C ARG A 7 3.64 -7.65 -3.61
N GLY A 8 3.36 -7.70 -2.32
CA GLY A 8 3.67 -8.85 -1.47
C GLY A 8 5.17 -9.14 -1.29
N ARG A 9 6.03 -8.14 -1.44
CA ARG A 9 7.47 -8.26 -1.13
C ARG A 9 7.69 -8.48 0.35
N GLN A 10 8.80 -9.12 0.70
CA GLN A 10 9.08 -9.52 2.09
C GLN A 10 8.91 -8.39 3.12
N TYR A 11 9.46 -7.20 2.87
CA TYR A 11 9.40 -6.10 3.83
C TYR A 11 8.05 -5.35 3.82
N GLU A 12 7.30 -5.40 2.74
CA GLU A 12 5.90 -4.97 2.69
C GLU A 12 5.03 -5.88 3.56
N LEU A 13 5.15 -7.20 3.40
CA LEU A 13 4.45 -8.19 4.23
C LEU A 13 4.86 -8.09 5.71
N LEU A 14 6.14 -7.87 6.01
CA LEU A 14 6.60 -7.65 7.38
C LEU A 14 6.04 -6.37 7.99
N ALA A 15 5.87 -5.29 7.21
CA ALA A 15 5.21 -4.07 7.65
C ALA A 15 3.75 -4.35 8.02
N LEU A 16 3.00 -4.98 7.14
CA LEU A 16 1.59 -5.33 7.37
C LEU A 16 1.41 -6.25 8.58
N LYS A 17 2.26 -7.29 8.68
CA LYS A 17 2.26 -8.21 9.81
C LYS A 17 2.47 -7.48 11.14
N GLU A 18 3.49 -6.61 11.21
CA GLU A 18 3.83 -5.88 12.43
C GLU A 18 2.72 -4.89 12.83
N LEU A 19 2.12 -4.18 11.87
CA LEU A 19 0.99 -3.30 12.08
C LEU A 19 -0.21 -4.05 12.69
N ALA A 20 -0.56 -5.20 12.14
CA ALA A 20 -1.64 -6.05 12.66
C ALA A 20 -1.33 -6.58 14.06
N GLN A 21 -0.12 -7.11 14.29
CA GLN A 21 0.29 -7.68 15.58
C GLN A 21 0.34 -6.66 16.71
N LYS A 22 0.70 -5.42 16.41
CA LYS A 22 0.79 -4.33 17.39
C LYS A 22 -0.52 -3.53 17.55
N GLY A 23 -1.57 -3.86 16.77
CA GLY A 23 -2.83 -3.13 16.81
C GLY A 23 -2.71 -1.67 16.34
N LEU A 24 -1.79 -1.40 15.41
CA LEU A 24 -1.51 -0.05 14.89
C LEU A 24 -2.39 0.34 13.70
N ILE A 25 -3.17 -0.59 13.18
CA ILE A 25 -4.20 -0.37 12.17
C ILE A 25 -5.52 -0.98 12.63
N SER A 26 -6.62 -0.46 12.10
CA SER A 26 -7.98 -0.88 12.42
C SER A 26 -8.70 -1.43 11.20
N LYS A 27 -9.98 -1.80 11.36
CA LYS A 27 -10.85 -2.26 10.26
C LYS A 27 -11.05 -1.24 9.12
N TYR A 28 -10.59 -0.02 9.28
CA TYR A 28 -10.67 1.03 8.24
C TYR A 28 -9.50 0.99 7.26
N VAL A 29 -8.46 0.22 7.55
CA VAL A 29 -7.33 -0.03 6.66
C VAL A 29 -7.41 -1.47 6.16
N ILE A 30 -7.66 -1.65 4.87
CA ILE A 30 -7.75 -2.96 4.20
C ILE A 30 -6.62 -3.01 3.15
N PRO A 31 -5.43 -3.50 3.49
CA PRO A 31 -4.37 -3.65 2.52
C PRO A 31 -4.78 -4.58 1.38
N VAL A 32 -4.39 -4.23 0.15
CA VAL A 32 -4.52 -5.09 -1.02
C VAL A 32 -3.14 -5.65 -1.35
N VAL A 33 -3.02 -6.97 -1.35
CA VAL A 33 -1.74 -7.64 -1.57
C VAL A 33 -1.82 -8.43 -2.86
N GLU A 34 -0.95 -8.12 -3.82
CA GLU A 34 -0.68 -8.92 -4.99
C GLU A 34 0.56 -9.78 -4.70
N PRO A 35 0.40 -11.08 -4.44
CA PRO A 35 1.53 -11.91 -4.04
C PRO A 35 2.47 -12.17 -5.21
N ILE A 36 3.78 -12.15 -4.95
CA ILE A 36 4.80 -12.55 -5.93
C ILE A 36 5.16 -14.04 -5.81
N LYS A 37 4.87 -14.64 -4.66
CA LYS A 37 5.02 -16.09 -4.37
C LYS A 37 4.39 -16.46 -3.05
N ILE A 38 4.10 -17.73 -2.85
CA ILE A 38 3.67 -18.27 -1.56
C ILE A 38 4.90 -18.44 -0.65
N SER A 39 5.17 -17.42 0.15
CA SER A 39 6.30 -17.43 1.09
C SER A 39 5.84 -17.69 2.54
N PRO A 40 6.74 -18.15 3.43
CA PRO A 40 6.44 -18.20 4.86
C PRO A 40 6.02 -16.84 5.44
N THR A 41 6.58 -15.74 4.91
CA THR A 41 6.20 -14.38 5.32
C THR A 41 4.75 -14.06 4.97
N LEU A 42 4.28 -14.41 3.77
CA LEU A 42 2.87 -14.26 3.38
C LEU A 42 1.95 -15.05 4.31
N LYS A 43 2.24 -16.33 4.54
CA LYS A 43 1.45 -17.19 5.44
C LYS A 43 1.40 -16.62 6.87
N ASN A 44 2.53 -16.15 7.39
CA ASN A 44 2.61 -15.52 8.72
C ASN A 44 1.86 -14.19 8.78
N THR A 45 1.80 -13.44 7.68
CA THR A 45 1.02 -12.20 7.60
C THR A 45 -0.48 -12.51 7.64
N ILE A 46 -0.94 -13.51 6.88
CA ILE A 46 -2.33 -13.99 6.91
C ILE A 46 -2.74 -14.36 8.34
N GLN A 47 -1.92 -15.16 9.03
CA GLN A 47 -2.19 -15.55 10.41
C GLN A 47 -2.20 -14.35 11.40
N ALA A 48 -1.37 -13.34 11.16
CA ALA A 48 -1.35 -12.14 11.99
C ALA A 48 -2.65 -11.33 11.86
N PHE A 49 -3.17 -11.17 10.63
CA PHE A 49 -4.44 -10.51 10.37
C PHE A 49 -5.62 -11.29 10.97
N GLU A 50 -5.64 -12.61 10.81
CA GLU A 50 -6.65 -13.48 11.43
C GLU A 50 -6.69 -13.32 12.94
N LYS A 51 -5.54 -13.42 13.62
CA LYS A 51 -5.44 -13.26 15.07
C LYS A 51 -5.84 -11.87 15.56
N ALA A 52 -5.61 -10.84 14.75
CA ALA A 52 -6.00 -9.47 15.05
C ALA A 52 -7.48 -9.17 14.73
N GLY A 53 -8.22 -10.11 14.10
CA GLY A 53 -9.59 -9.88 13.63
C GLY A 53 -9.69 -8.87 12.50
N LEU A 54 -8.59 -8.63 11.77
CA LEU A 54 -8.50 -7.70 10.65
C LEU A 54 -8.65 -8.42 9.32
N LYS A 55 -8.92 -7.64 8.27
CA LYS A 55 -9.04 -8.13 6.90
C LYS A 55 -7.98 -7.51 6.01
N PHE A 56 -7.51 -8.25 5.00
CA PHE A 56 -6.85 -7.69 3.84
C PHE A 56 -7.33 -8.39 2.56
N ALA A 57 -7.18 -7.74 1.42
CA ALA A 57 -7.54 -8.31 0.14
C ALA A 57 -6.31 -8.99 -0.48
N MET A 58 -6.47 -10.18 -1.04
CA MET A 58 -5.41 -10.90 -1.75
C MET A 58 -5.79 -11.12 -3.20
N ILE A 59 -4.96 -10.61 -4.11
CA ILE A 59 -5.11 -10.81 -5.56
C ILE A 59 -4.88 -12.29 -5.88
N LEU A 60 -5.83 -12.89 -6.60
CA LEU A 60 -5.82 -14.30 -6.96
C LEU A 60 -5.41 -14.58 -8.42
N ASN A 61 -5.33 -13.53 -9.24
CA ASN A 61 -4.76 -13.55 -10.59
C ASN A 61 -3.61 -12.53 -10.71
N PRO A 62 -2.54 -12.65 -9.89
CA PRO A 62 -1.46 -11.68 -9.90
C PRO A 62 -0.82 -11.57 -11.30
N THR A 63 -0.34 -10.37 -11.60
CA THR A 63 0.34 -10.04 -12.88
C THR A 63 1.86 -10.06 -12.75
N VAL A 64 2.35 -10.31 -11.54
CA VAL A 64 3.78 -10.31 -11.20
C VAL A 64 4.16 -11.56 -10.41
N GLY A 65 5.46 -11.90 -10.41
CA GLY A 65 5.99 -13.04 -9.65
C GLY A 65 5.69 -14.40 -10.26
N ASP A 66 5.71 -15.43 -9.42
CA ASP A 66 5.63 -16.84 -9.83
C ASP A 66 4.22 -17.28 -10.31
N PHE A 67 3.23 -16.40 -10.23
CA PHE A 67 1.82 -16.71 -10.52
C PHE A 67 1.32 -16.17 -11.87
N THR A 68 2.18 -15.58 -12.70
CA THR A 68 1.75 -14.98 -13.97
C THR A 68 1.04 -15.95 -14.90
N ASP A 69 1.44 -17.25 -14.87
CA ASP A 69 0.90 -18.31 -15.71
C ASP A 69 0.39 -19.50 -14.88
N SER A 70 0.18 -19.34 -13.57
CA SER A 70 -0.13 -20.44 -12.64
C SER A 70 -1.61 -20.58 -12.32
N ASP A 71 -2.02 -21.78 -11.95
CA ASP A 71 -3.32 -22.04 -11.33
C ASP A 71 -3.45 -21.28 -9.99
N ILE A 72 -4.60 -20.66 -9.78
CA ILE A 72 -4.94 -19.96 -8.53
C ILE A 72 -5.13 -20.92 -7.34
N SER A 73 -5.16 -22.23 -7.56
CA SER A 73 -5.46 -23.22 -6.52
C SER A 73 -4.56 -23.08 -5.30
N SER A 74 -3.26 -22.85 -5.52
CA SER A 74 -2.29 -22.70 -4.43
C SER A 74 -2.52 -21.45 -3.58
N LEU A 75 -3.06 -20.37 -4.16
CA LEU A 75 -3.46 -19.16 -3.42
C LEU A 75 -4.78 -19.39 -2.67
N LEU A 76 -5.72 -20.08 -3.28
CA LEU A 76 -6.98 -20.45 -2.64
C LEU A 76 -6.76 -21.34 -1.40
N GLU A 77 -5.79 -22.26 -1.43
CA GLU A 77 -5.47 -23.14 -0.30
C GLU A 77 -5.05 -22.38 0.96
N ILE A 78 -4.32 -21.29 0.82
CA ILE A 78 -3.83 -20.50 1.97
C ILE A 78 -4.83 -19.45 2.47
N MET A 79 -5.97 -19.28 1.79
CA MET A 79 -7.01 -18.34 2.23
C MET A 79 -7.73 -18.84 3.48
N ASN A 80 -7.93 -17.92 4.41
CA ASN A 80 -8.78 -18.07 5.59
C ASN A 80 -9.78 -16.90 5.68
N ASP A 81 -10.55 -16.83 6.75
CA ASP A 81 -11.58 -15.82 6.94
C ASP A 81 -11.05 -14.38 6.99
N SER A 82 -9.76 -14.16 7.22
CA SER A 82 -9.17 -12.81 7.19
C SER A 82 -8.96 -12.26 5.77
N ILE A 83 -9.06 -13.12 4.74
CA ILE A 83 -8.81 -12.76 3.35
C ILE A 83 -10.11 -12.36 2.64
N ILE A 84 -10.08 -11.20 1.99
CA ILE A 84 -11.04 -10.83 0.96
C ILE A 84 -10.44 -11.26 -0.38
N PRO A 85 -11.06 -12.19 -1.13
CA PRO A 85 -10.56 -12.53 -2.46
C PRO A 85 -10.60 -11.29 -3.36
N ALA A 86 -9.54 -11.08 -4.14
CA ALA A 86 -9.45 -9.94 -5.04
C ALA A 86 -9.00 -10.38 -6.44
N VAL A 87 -9.50 -9.68 -7.46
CA VAL A 87 -9.22 -9.97 -8.88
C VAL A 87 -8.87 -8.68 -9.61
N ILE A 88 -7.77 -8.70 -10.36
CA ILE A 88 -7.44 -7.67 -11.34
C ILE A 88 -8.24 -7.97 -12.61
N PHE A 89 -8.96 -6.94 -13.14
CA PHE A 89 -9.66 -7.08 -14.40
C PHE A 89 -8.66 -7.08 -15.57
N ASN A 90 -8.46 -8.25 -16.11
CA ASN A 90 -7.64 -8.59 -17.26
C ASN A 90 -8.26 -9.82 -17.96
N GLU A 91 -7.59 -10.38 -18.95
CA GLU A 91 -8.04 -11.56 -19.71
C GLU A 91 -8.31 -12.81 -18.86
N ARG A 92 -7.77 -12.88 -17.62
CA ARG A 92 -7.96 -14.01 -16.69
C ARG A 92 -9.04 -13.75 -15.64
N ALA A 93 -9.71 -12.58 -15.66
CA ALA A 93 -10.62 -12.18 -14.58
C ALA A 93 -11.82 -13.10 -14.45
N GLU A 94 -12.50 -13.43 -15.55
CA GLU A 94 -13.68 -14.27 -15.57
C GLU A 94 -13.37 -15.71 -15.10
N GLU A 95 -12.30 -16.32 -15.62
CA GLU A 95 -11.84 -17.63 -15.19
C GLU A 95 -11.51 -17.65 -13.69
N THR A 96 -10.85 -16.59 -13.21
CA THR A 96 -10.51 -16.48 -11.78
C THR A 96 -11.75 -16.39 -10.90
N LEU A 97 -12.75 -15.61 -11.29
CA LEU A 97 -14.03 -15.50 -10.58
C LEU A 97 -14.77 -16.85 -10.55
N CYS A 98 -14.82 -17.56 -11.69
CA CYS A 98 -15.39 -18.91 -11.74
C CYS A 98 -14.67 -19.91 -10.80
N ASN A 99 -13.34 -19.85 -10.76
CA ASN A 99 -12.55 -20.68 -9.86
C ASN A 99 -12.81 -20.38 -8.37
N ILE A 100 -12.96 -19.10 -8.00
CA ILE A 100 -13.31 -18.66 -6.64
C ILE A 100 -14.68 -19.25 -6.24
N GLU A 101 -15.67 -19.11 -7.11
CA GLU A 101 -17.03 -19.64 -6.87
C GLU A 101 -17.02 -21.15 -6.72
N GLN A 102 -16.42 -21.89 -7.66
CA GLN A 102 -16.39 -23.35 -7.68
C GLN A 102 -15.60 -23.95 -6.50
N LYS A 103 -14.43 -23.39 -6.16
CA LYS A 103 -13.54 -23.98 -5.15
C LYS A 103 -13.78 -23.46 -3.72
N LYS A 104 -14.37 -22.28 -3.54
CA LYS A 104 -14.63 -21.66 -2.23
C LYS A 104 -16.10 -21.39 -1.95
N GLY A 105 -17.00 -21.56 -2.93
CA GLY A 105 -18.41 -21.23 -2.78
C GLY A 105 -18.67 -19.73 -2.54
N LEU A 106 -17.75 -18.87 -2.97
CA LEU A 106 -17.85 -17.42 -2.78
C LEU A 106 -18.34 -16.77 -4.08
N ASN A 107 -19.50 -16.16 -4.01
CA ASN A 107 -20.04 -15.41 -5.14
C ASN A 107 -19.21 -14.15 -5.43
N LYS A 108 -19.30 -13.64 -6.65
CA LYS A 108 -18.57 -12.46 -7.14
C LYS A 108 -18.86 -11.18 -6.33
N ASP A 109 -20.02 -11.07 -5.64
CA ASP A 109 -20.34 -9.96 -4.72
C ASP A 109 -19.47 -9.92 -3.44
N LYS A 110 -18.74 -10.99 -3.14
CA LYS A 110 -17.78 -11.07 -2.02
C LYS A 110 -16.36 -10.73 -2.45
N VAL A 111 -16.11 -10.55 -3.75
CA VAL A 111 -14.79 -10.31 -4.33
C VAL A 111 -14.52 -8.81 -4.44
N LEU A 112 -13.28 -8.39 -4.16
CA LEU A 112 -12.79 -7.07 -4.50
C LEU A 112 -12.28 -7.09 -5.95
N SER A 113 -12.69 -6.11 -6.76
CA SER A 113 -12.24 -5.96 -8.14
C SER A 113 -11.25 -4.81 -8.26
N VAL A 114 -10.17 -4.99 -9.01
CA VAL A 114 -9.24 -3.93 -9.40
C VAL A 114 -9.44 -3.67 -10.89
N LEU A 115 -10.08 -2.57 -11.21
CA LEU A 115 -10.32 -2.11 -12.59
C LEU A 115 -9.38 -0.94 -12.88
N ASN A 116 -8.18 -1.24 -13.33
CA ASN A 116 -7.10 -0.26 -13.55
C ASN A 116 -6.82 0.03 -15.03
N SER A 117 -7.55 -0.63 -15.97
CA SER A 117 -7.49 -0.35 -17.41
C SER A 117 -8.88 -0.12 -17.98
N PRO A 118 -9.08 0.90 -18.83
CA PRO A 118 -10.34 1.12 -19.55
C PRO A 118 -10.67 0.01 -20.56
N ASP A 119 -9.70 -0.82 -20.94
CA ASP A 119 -9.88 -1.89 -21.92
C ASP A 119 -10.83 -2.98 -21.41
N TYR A 120 -10.86 -3.20 -20.10
CA TYR A 120 -11.69 -4.23 -19.45
C TYR A 120 -13.02 -3.72 -18.86
N VAL A 121 -13.41 -2.50 -19.21
CA VAL A 121 -14.67 -1.90 -18.73
C VAL A 121 -15.88 -2.67 -19.20
N ASP A 122 -15.90 -3.10 -20.45
CA ASP A 122 -17.05 -3.82 -21.03
C ASP A 122 -17.15 -5.22 -20.42
N ASP A 123 -16.04 -5.94 -20.25
CA ASP A 123 -15.98 -7.23 -19.55
C ASP A 123 -16.44 -7.11 -18.09
N PHE A 124 -16.02 -6.05 -17.41
CA PHE A 124 -16.48 -5.76 -16.04
C PHE A 124 -18.00 -5.57 -16.00
N GLN A 125 -18.58 -4.80 -16.93
CA GLN A 125 -20.00 -4.56 -16.97
C GLN A 125 -20.81 -5.82 -17.29
N ASP A 126 -20.31 -6.68 -18.19
CA ASP A 126 -20.95 -7.94 -18.55
C ASP A 126 -20.93 -8.93 -17.38
N ILE A 127 -19.82 -9.04 -16.67
CA ILE A 127 -19.66 -9.92 -15.50
C ILE A 127 -20.53 -9.47 -14.33
N TYR A 128 -20.60 -8.16 -14.06
CA TYR A 128 -21.35 -7.58 -12.93
C TYR A 128 -22.69 -6.96 -13.33
N LYS A 129 -23.31 -7.43 -14.41
CA LYS A 129 -24.53 -6.87 -14.99
C LYS A 129 -25.67 -6.66 -13.98
N GLU A 130 -25.86 -7.64 -13.10
CA GLU A 130 -26.94 -7.67 -12.09
C GLU A 130 -26.43 -7.61 -10.65
N ASP A 131 -25.10 -7.69 -10.46
CA ASP A 131 -24.43 -7.71 -9.16
C ASP A 131 -23.51 -6.52 -9.01
N ASN A 132 -23.03 -6.32 -7.78
CA ASN A 132 -21.95 -5.38 -7.49
C ASN A 132 -20.85 -6.12 -6.73
N PRO A 133 -19.56 -5.92 -7.08
CA PRO A 133 -18.46 -6.46 -6.29
C PRO A 133 -18.43 -5.85 -4.90
N LYS A 134 -17.72 -6.48 -3.98
CA LYS A 134 -17.57 -5.99 -2.61
C LYS A 134 -16.96 -4.60 -2.55
N TYR A 135 -15.94 -4.37 -3.35
CA TYR A 135 -15.27 -3.10 -3.61
C TYR A 135 -14.72 -3.10 -5.02
N VAL A 136 -14.65 -1.91 -5.64
CA VAL A 136 -13.99 -1.73 -6.94
C VAL A 136 -12.94 -0.65 -6.82
N LEU A 137 -11.66 -1.02 -6.89
CA LEU A 137 -10.55 -0.09 -6.97
C LEU A 137 -10.42 0.37 -8.42
N LEU A 138 -10.52 1.69 -8.65
CA LEU A 138 -10.43 2.28 -9.98
C LEU A 138 -9.85 3.70 -9.90
N PRO A 139 -9.13 4.16 -10.94
CA PRO A 139 -8.69 5.54 -11.04
C PRO A 139 -9.86 6.49 -11.30
N ASP A 140 -9.64 7.80 -11.09
CA ASP A 140 -10.63 8.84 -11.40
C ASP A 140 -10.77 9.06 -12.92
N GLU A 141 -10.98 7.99 -13.67
CA GLU A 141 -11.18 8.01 -15.10
C GLU A 141 -12.69 7.96 -15.42
N ARG A 142 -13.13 8.84 -16.31
CA ARG A 142 -14.56 9.08 -16.57
C ARG A 142 -15.33 7.85 -17.06
N ARG A 143 -14.75 7.02 -17.94
CA ARG A 143 -15.38 5.81 -18.48
C ARG A 143 -15.55 4.77 -17.38
N MET A 144 -14.51 4.53 -16.59
CA MET A 144 -14.52 3.58 -15.47
C MET A 144 -15.49 4.01 -14.38
N ARG A 145 -15.47 5.29 -13.97
CA ARG A 145 -16.43 5.83 -12.97
C ARG A 145 -17.89 5.65 -13.36
N ARG A 146 -18.20 5.74 -14.67
CA ARG A 146 -19.56 5.54 -15.17
C ARG A 146 -19.96 4.08 -15.26
N ALA A 147 -19.02 3.18 -15.50
CA ALA A 147 -19.23 1.75 -15.58
C ALA A 147 -19.54 1.12 -14.22
N VAL A 148 -18.89 1.61 -13.16
CA VAL A 148 -19.06 1.11 -11.80
C VAL A 148 -20.16 1.89 -11.11
N LYS A 149 -21.23 1.19 -10.71
CA LYS A 149 -22.40 1.82 -10.07
C LYS A 149 -22.17 2.06 -8.57
N GLU A 150 -21.72 1.05 -7.86
CA GLU A 150 -21.59 1.04 -6.40
C GLU A 150 -20.21 0.57 -5.94
N ASN A 151 -19.91 0.78 -4.66
CA ASN A 151 -18.73 0.28 -3.96
C ASN A 151 -17.39 0.72 -4.57
N LYS A 152 -17.39 1.88 -5.24
CA LYS A 152 -16.20 2.51 -5.82
C LYS A 152 -15.19 2.89 -4.74
N VAL A 153 -13.92 2.62 -5.00
CA VAL A 153 -12.77 3.05 -4.22
C VAL A 153 -11.85 3.82 -5.17
N LEU A 154 -11.59 5.09 -4.88
CA LEU A 154 -10.65 5.89 -5.64
C LEU A 154 -9.24 5.34 -5.45
N PHE A 155 -8.58 4.93 -6.54
CA PHE A 155 -7.32 4.22 -6.47
C PHE A 155 -6.34 4.67 -7.55
N GLU A 156 -5.27 5.33 -7.13
CA GLU A 156 -4.25 5.88 -8.02
C GLU A 156 -2.86 5.78 -7.40
N ASP A 157 -1.81 5.80 -8.23
CA ASP A 157 -0.46 5.99 -7.73
C ASP A 157 -0.23 7.47 -7.37
N LYS A 158 0.01 7.72 -6.10
CA LYS A 158 0.29 9.06 -5.57
C LYS A 158 1.78 9.30 -5.33
N PHE A 159 2.61 8.26 -5.50
CA PHE A 159 4.04 8.35 -5.26
C PHE A 159 4.79 8.74 -6.54
N ASN A 160 5.31 9.97 -6.58
CA ASN A 160 6.13 10.48 -7.68
C ASN A 160 7.52 9.84 -7.69
N LYS A 161 7.59 8.56 -8.13
CA LYS A 161 8.83 7.77 -8.13
C LYS A 161 9.89 8.39 -9.03
N GLN A 162 11.02 8.76 -8.44
CA GLN A 162 12.16 9.29 -9.18
C GLN A 162 13.07 8.17 -9.69
N PRO A 163 13.76 8.37 -10.84
CA PRO A 163 14.72 7.39 -11.37
C PRO A 163 15.87 7.08 -10.44
N LYS A 164 16.29 8.04 -9.61
CA LYS A 164 17.37 7.92 -8.62
C LYS A 164 16.98 8.56 -7.31
N ASN A 165 17.43 7.99 -6.20
CA ASN A 165 17.19 8.56 -4.87
C ASN A 165 17.72 10.01 -4.73
N SER A 166 18.81 10.36 -5.41
CA SER A 166 19.34 11.74 -5.43
C SER A 166 18.44 12.74 -6.14
N ASP A 167 17.56 12.30 -7.03
CA ASP A 167 16.66 13.20 -7.75
C ASP A 167 15.57 13.78 -6.85
N TYR A 168 15.24 13.11 -5.73
CA TYR A 168 14.34 13.64 -4.72
C TYR A 168 14.83 14.93 -4.05
N LEU A 169 16.13 15.29 -4.16
CA LEU A 169 16.63 16.61 -3.74
C LEU A 169 15.98 17.78 -4.51
N LYS A 170 15.37 17.52 -5.67
CA LYS A 170 14.69 18.53 -6.48
C LYS A 170 13.21 18.72 -6.06
N CYS A 171 12.67 17.77 -5.32
CA CYS A 171 11.28 17.74 -4.84
C CYS A 171 11.24 17.22 -3.39
N GLU A 172 12.02 17.84 -2.49
CA GLU A 172 12.15 17.38 -1.11
C GLU A 172 10.82 17.32 -0.37
N ASP A 173 9.88 18.18 -0.73
CA ASP A 173 8.53 18.23 -0.17
C ASP A 173 7.51 18.47 -1.28
N GLU A 174 6.59 17.52 -1.46
CA GLU A 174 5.59 17.62 -2.53
C GLU A 174 4.20 17.17 -2.05
N PRO A 175 3.10 17.56 -2.76
CA PRO A 175 1.77 17.02 -2.51
C PRO A 175 1.78 15.50 -2.67
N PHE A 176 1.02 14.80 -1.82
CA PHE A 176 0.85 13.34 -1.92
C PHE A 176 -0.58 12.97 -2.28
N SER A 177 -1.57 13.32 -1.45
CA SER A 177 -2.99 13.02 -1.72
C SER A 177 -3.94 13.92 -0.95
N GLU A 178 -5.11 14.18 -1.53
CA GLU A 178 -6.26 14.81 -0.89
C GLU A 178 -7.47 13.87 -0.79
N ASP A 179 -7.36 12.65 -1.31
CA ASP A 179 -8.47 11.71 -1.49
C ASP A 179 -9.19 11.40 -0.16
N HIS A 180 -8.45 11.34 0.96
CA HIS A 180 -9.01 11.13 2.29
C HIS A 180 -9.98 12.23 2.75
N LEU A 181 -9.90 13.44 2.16
CA LEU A 181 -10.81 14.55 2.43
C LEU A 181 -12.11 14.45 1.64
N TYR A 182 -12.03 14.03 0.37
CA TYR A 182 -13.11 14.21 -0.61
C TYR A 182 -13.80 12.93 -1.06
N PHE A 183 -13.22 11.74 -0.84
CA PHE A 183 -13.75 10.48 -1.39
C PHE A 183 -15.24 10.26 -1.10
N LYS A 184 -15.74 10.67 0.07
CA LYS A 184 -17.15 10.50 0.45
C LYS A 184 -18.06 11.41 -0.36
N ASP A 185 -17.69 12.67 -0.50
CA ASP A 185 -18.46 13.69 -1.22
C ASP A 185 -18.51 13.39 -2.72
N GLU A 186 -17.48 12.74 -3.23
CA GLU A 186 -17.38 12.27 -4.62
C GLU A 186 -18.05 10.90 -4.84
N GLY A 187 -18.67 10.33 -3.81
CA GLY A 187 -19.44 9.09 -3.89
C GLY A 187 -18.62 7.81 -3.87
N TYR A 188 -17.38 7.87 -3.36
CA TYR A 188 -16.56 6.69 -3.15
C TYR A 188 -16.73 6.11 -1.73
N LYS A 189 -16.58 4.79 -1.60
CA LYS A 189 -16.61 4.07 -0.30
C LYS A 189 -15.27 4.13 0.43
N GLY A 190 -14.22 4.49 -0.29
CA GLY A 190 -12.87 4.57 0.22
C GLY A 190 -11.92 5.15 -0.82
N PHE A 191 -10.67 5.21 -0.44
CA PHE A 191 -9.54 5.61 -1.28
C PHE A 191 -8.37 4.65 -1.06
N GLY A 192 -7.42 4.65 -1.97
CA GLY A 192 -6.23 3.79 -1.91
C GLY A 192 -5.11 4.31 -2.78
N ASP A 193 -3.91 3.85 -2.47
CA ASP A 193 -2.68 4.21 -3.19
C ASP A 193 -1.65 3.07 -3.13
N TYR A 194 -0.53 3.24 -3.80
CA TYR A 194 0.63 2.34 -3.72
C TYR A 194 1.63 2.73 -2.62
N SER A 195 1.16 3.47 -1.60
CA SER A 195 1.99 3.96 -0.50
C SER A 195 3.24 4.70 -1.02
N ILE A 196 4.37 4.56 -0.33
CA ILE A 196 5.66 5.13 -0.74
C ILE A 196 6.45 4.17 -1.67
N VAL A 197 5.77 3.22 -2.28
CA VAL A 197 6.38 2.18 -3.14
C VAL A 197 6.18 2.49 -4.62
N GLY A 198 5.00 3.04 -4.97
CA GLY A 198 4.56 3.26 -6.35
C GLY A 198 4.06 1.99 -7.05
N ASP A 199 3.42 2.15 -8.19
CA ASP A 199 2.82 1.08 -8.97
C ASP A 199 3.85 0.26 -9.76
N ASN A 200 4.98 0.86 -10.13
CA ASN A 200 6.00 0.22 -10.94
C ASN A 200 6.68 -0.93 -10.19
N TYR A 201 6.48 -2.15 -10.68
CA TYR A 201 7.14 -3.35 -10.17
C TYR A 201 8.44 -3.63 -10.91
N GLU A 202 9.54 -3.64 -10.18
CA GLU A 202 10.86 -4.01 -10.68
C GLU A 202 11.45 -5.10 -9.78
N GLU A 203 11.92 -6.19 -10.38
CA GLU A 203 12.70 -7.20 -9.67
C GLU A 203 14.16 -6.77 -9.56
N GLY A 204 14.73 -6.98 -8.37
CA GLY A 204 16.10 -6.61 -8.09
C GLY A 204 16.25 -5.21 -7.52
N GLY A 205 17.46 -4.78 -7.32
CA GLY A 205 17.86 -3.47 -6.83
C GLY A 205 19.37 -3.40 -6.74
N PHE A 206 19.92 -2.27 -7.17
CA PHE A 206 21.33 -1.98 -6.99
C PHE A 206 21.54 -1.23 -5.67
N SER A 207 22.76 -1.35 -5.13
CA SER A 207 23.16 -0.51 -3.99
C SER A 207 23.00 0.96 -4.39
N PRO A 208 22.17 1.74 -3.72
CA PRO A 208 21.89 3.12 -4.15
C PRO A 208 23.08 4.03 -3.84
N ARG A 209 23.34 5.01 -4.71
CA ARG A 209 24.32 6.06 -4.43
C ARG A 209 23.86 7.02 -3.36
N ALA A 210 22.55 7.27 -3.26
CA ALA A 210 21.91 8.08 -2.23
C ALA A 210 20.93 7.26 -1.41
N VAL A 211 20.85 7.51 -0.11
CA VAL A 211 19.78 7.00 0.75
C VAL A 211 18.68 8.06 0.84
N ALA A 212 17.44 7.65 0.60
CA ALA A 212 16.25 8.49 0.76
C ALA A 212 15.27 7.84 1.75
N ILE A 213 14.73 8.63 2.68
CA ILE A 213 13.67 8.24 3.59
C ILE A 213 12.43 9.05 3.21
N HIS A 214 11.34 8.38 2.90
CA HIS A 214 10.09 8.99 2.47
C HIS A 214 9.10 8.97 3.64
N ILE A 215 8.60 10.14 4.04
CA ILE A 215 7.66 10.30 5.16
C ILE A 215 6.43 11.06 4.67
N VAL A 216 5.29 10.38 4.64
CA VAL A 216 3.99 11.01 4.41
C VAL A 216 3.55 11.71 5.69
N TYR A 217 3.01 12.91 5.59
CA TYR A 217 2.57 13.67 6.75
C TYR A 217 1.31 14.49 6.45
N VAL A 218 0.57 14.87 7.49
CA VAL A 218 -0.61 15.74 7.38
C VAL A 218 -0.18 17.19 7.50
N SER A 219 -0.41 17.99 6.47
CA SER A 219 -0.15 19.44 6.48
C SER A 219 -1.17 20.21 7.33
N ASP A 220 -0.97 21.51 7.49
CA ASP A 220 -1.87 22.34 8.31
C ASP A 220 -3.26 22.51 7.72
N ASP A 221 -3.40 22.34 6.40
CA ASP A 221 -4.68 22.30 5.67
C ASP A 221 -5.28 20.88 5.57
N ASN A 222 -4.78 19.93 6.36
CA ASN A 222 -5.18 18.53 6.42
C ASN A 222 -4.93 17.69 5.15
N ARG A 223 -4.16 18.19 4.18
CA ARG A 223 -3.75 17.41 3.01
C ARG A 223 -2.60 16.48 3.36
N LEU A 224 -2.51 15.34 2.67
CA LEU A 224 -1.32 14.51 2.75
C LEU A 224 -0.24 15.07 1.84
N ARG A 225 0.94 15.25 2.40
CA ARG A 225 2.17 15.59 1.70
C ARG A 225 3.23 14.53 1.95
N ILE A 226 4.26 14.50 1.15
CA ILE A 226 5.40 13.61 1.36
C ILE A 226 6.69 14.42 1.41
N HIS A 227 7.52 14.13 2.43
CA HIS A 227 8.86 14.70 2.54
C HIS A 227 9.92 13.64 2.31
N HIS A 228 10.91 13.97 1.49
CA HIS A 228 12.01 13.09 1.09
C HIS A 228 13.31 13.53 1.77
N PHE A 229 13.76 12.77 2.75
CA PHE A 229 15.02 13.03 3.44
C PHE A 229 16.15 12.28 2.72
N VAL A 230 16.96 13.00 1.96
CA VAL A 230 18.00 12.42 1.11
C VAL A 230 19.38 12.68 1.73
N SER A 231 20.28 11.69 1.66
CA SER A 231 21.67 11.84 2.07
C SER A 231 22.40 12.93 1.27
N ASP A 232 23.46 13.48 1.84
CA ASP A 232 24.33 14.47 1.19
C ASP A 232 25.46 13.80 0.40
N SER A 233 25.98 12.67 0.91
CA SER A 233 27.06 11.88 0.32
C SER A 233 26.55 10.95 -0.78
N ASN A 234 26.42 11.45 -2.03
CA ASN A 234 25.72 10.74 -3.11
C ASN A 234 26.63 10.33 -4.29
N TYR A 235 27.95 10.38 -4.14
CA TYR A 235 28.91 10.19 -5.25
C TYR A 235 29.15 8.71 -5.61
N ASP A 236 29.09 7.82 -4.65
CA ASP A 236 29.38 6.39 -4.80
C ASP A 236 28.35 5.50 -4.11
N ILE A 237 28.59 4.19 -4.08
CA ILE A 237 27.72 3.17 -3.44
C ILE A 237 28.22 2.72 -2.06
N THR A 238 29.28 3.34 -1.55
CA THR A 238 29.90 2.98 -0.27
C THR A 238 29.21 3.69 0.89
N ASP A 239 29.57 3.30 2.12
CA ASP A 239 29.09 3.90 3.38
C ASP A 239 27.57 4.15 3.45
N VAL A 240 26.80 3.13 3.14
CA VAL A 240 25.32 3.21 3.19
C VAL A 240 24.81 3.57 4.60
N ALA A 241 25.56 3.17 5.64
CA ALA A 241 25.22 3.52 7.02
C ALA A 241 25.40 5.00 7.32
N GLY A 242 26.50 5.63 6.86
CA GLY A 242 26.71 7.07 6.98
C GLY A 242 25.66 7.88 6.21
N LYS A 243 25.34 7.45 4.98
CA LYS A 243 24.26 8.05 4.18
C LYS A 243 22.88 7.96 4.84
N PHE A 244 22.57 6.82 5.47
CA PHE A 244 21.36 6.71 6.28
C PHE A 244 21.37 7.71 7.42
N TYR A 245 22.51 7.84 8.12
CA TYR A 245 22.62 8.77 9.25
C TYR A 245 22.44 10.24 8.83
N GLU A 246 22.95 10.63 7.67
CA GLU A 246 22.69 11.96 7.09
C GLU A 246 21.18 12.18 6.86
N ALA A 247 20.51 11.22 6.19
CA ALA A 247 19.09 11.31 5.88
C ALA A 247 18.21 11.32 7.14
N VAL A 248 18.46 10.40 8.11
CA VAL A 248 17.67 10.30 9.34
C VAL A 248 17.91 11.47 10.29
N SER A 249 19.08 12.12 10.22
CA SER A 249 19.37 13.34 10.99
C SER A 249 18.57 14.54 10.45
N LYS A 250 18.34 14.62 9.14
CA LYS A 250 17.43 15.59 8.52
C LYS A 250 15.99 15.36 8.98
N LEU A 251 15.52 14.10 8.94
CA LEU A 251 14.21 13.71 9.46
C LEU A 251 14.04 14.09 10.94
N SER A 252 15.04 13.82 11.77
CA SER A 252 15.00 14.16 13.21
C SER A 252 14.86 15.67 13.44
N ARG A 253 15.62 16.49 12.71
CA ARG A 253 15.52 17.96 12.79
C ARG A 253 14.16 18.46 12.32
N TRP A 254 13.65 17.93 11.21
CA TRP A 254 12.33 18.27 10.69
C TRP A 254 11.22 17.96 11.70
N TYR A 255 11.29 16.79 12.35
CA TYR A 255 10.32 16.38 13.36
C TYR A 255 10.32 17.31 14.57
N ILE A 256 11.49 17.61 15.16
CA ILE A 256 11.63 18.47 16.34
C ILE A 256 11.16 19.92 16.04
N ASN A 257 11.31 20.38 14.81
CA ASN A 257 10.94 21.73 14.38
C ASN A 257 9.44 21.91 14.10
N GLY A 258 8.57 21.14 14.74
CA GLY A 258 7.11 21.37 14.74
C GLY A 258 6.27 20.29 14.08
N GLN A 259 6.81 19.08 13.95
CA GLN A 259 6.07 17.95 13.36
C GLN A 259 5.72 16.85 14.38
N GLU A 260 5.70 17.15 15.67
CA GLU A 260 5.40 16.20 16.73
C GLU A 260 3.98 15.59 16.61
N LYS A 261 3.04 16.32 15.97
CA LYS A 261 1.69 15.83 15.64
C LYS A 261 1.69 14.62 14.69
N GLN A 262 2.77 14.41 13.94
CA GLN A 262 2.93 13.30 13.00
C GLN A 262 3.39 11.99 13.67
N LYS A 263 3.41 11.94 14.99
CA LYS A 263 3.96 10.82 15.74
C LYS A 263 3.22 9.51 15.46
N THR A 264 4.00 8.51 15.00
CA THR A 264 3.57 7.11 14.88
C THR A 264 4.60 6.20 15.57
N ASN A 265 4.26 4.94 15.75
CA ASN A 265 5.20 3.95 16.28
C ASN A 265 6.43 3.80 15.37
N ALA A 266 6.21 3.71 14.06
CA ALA A 266 7.30 3.56 13.09
C ALA A 266 8.22 4.79 13.03
N LEU A 267 7.66 6.00 13.06
CA LEU A 267 8.44 7.24 13.09
C LEU A 267 9.28 7.32 14.38
N SER A 268 8.71 6.93 15.53
CA SER A 268 9.43 6.90 16.79
C SER A 268 10.65 5.95 16.75
N ILE A 269 10.54 4.81 16.05
CA ILE A 269 11.65 3.88 15.85
C ILE A 269 12.75 4.50 14.95
N LEU A 270 12.37 5.21 13.87
CA LEU A 270 13.35 5.91 13.02
C LEU A 270 14.12 6.99 13.79
N LEU A 271 13.43 7.74 14.64
CA LEU A 271 14.06 8.76 15.51
C LEU A 271 14.99 8.13 16.57
N ASP A 272 14.62 6.99 17.12
CA ASP A 272 15.47 6.23 18.05
C ASP A 272 16.75 5.72 17.35
N PHE A 273 16.66 5.28 16.09
CA PHE A 273 17.84 4.92 15.30
C PHE A 273 18.77 6.12 15.06
N ALA A 274 18.20 7.31 14.80
CA ALA A 274 18.98 8.54 14.70
C ALA A 274 19.73 8.85 16.00
N GLN A 275 19.04 8.75 17.13
CA GLN A 275 19.62 9.03 18.46
C GLN A 275 20.73 8.02 18.82
N LYS A 276 20.55 6.74 18.51
CA LYS A 276 21.49 5.66 18.82
C LYS A 276 22.64 5.51 17.83
N GLY A 277 22.60 6.19 16.69
CA GLY A 277 23.56 5.98 15.60
C GLY A 277 23.48 4.55 15.03
N TYR A 278 22.28 3.94 15.02
CA TYR A 278 22.09 2.55 14.60
C TYR A 278 21.53 2.49 13.17
N TYR A 279 22.21 1.74 12.29
CA TYR A 279 21.75 1.49 10.93
C TYR A 279 21.04 0.13 10.83
N PRO A 280 19.71 0.11 10.53
CA PRO A 280 18.92 -1.12 10.52
C PRO A 280 18.91 -1.87 9.18
N GLY A 281 19.57 -1.33 8.15
CA GLY A 281 19.49 -1.77 6.76
C GLY A 281 18.35 -1.11 5.97
N LEU A 282 18.59 -0.85 4.67
CA LEU A 282 17.65 -0.16 3.77
C LEU A 282 16.24 -0.80 3.73
N PRO A 283 16.10 -2.13 3.67
CA PRO A 283 14.77 -2.74 3.65
C PRO A 283 13.96 -2.45 4.92
N THR A 284 14.61 -2.36 6.10
CA THR A 284 13.94 -1.99 7.35
C THR A 284 13.47 -0.54 7.34
N ILE A 285 14.24 0.36 6.75
CA ILE A 285 13.86 1.77 6.60
C ILE A 285 12.60 1.87 5.75
N LYS A 286 12.57 1.21 4.58
CA LYS A 286 11.39 1.16 3.71
C LYS A 286 10.17 0.58 4.45
N LYS A 287 10.36 -0.51 5.21
CA LYS A 287 9.30 -1.09 6.04
C LYS A 287 8.72 -0.07 7.02
N LEU A 288 9.57 0.69 7.71
CA LEU A 288 9.13 1.70 8.68
C LEU A 288 8.42 2.88 8.02
N SER A 289 8.85 3.33 6.84
CA SER A 289 8.14 4.36 6.07
C SER A 289 6.74 3.90 5.64
N ILE A 290 6.59 2.64 5.20
CA ILE A 290 5.29 2.04 4.90
C ILE A 290 4.41 1.99 6.17
N MET A 291 4.95 1.47 7.28
CA MET A 291 4.22 1.39 8.55
C MET A 291 3.76 2.76 9.02
N HIS A 292 4.63 3.77 8.91
CA HIS A 292 4.30 5.15 9.26
C HIS A 292 3.10 5.67 8.46
N HIS A 293 3.12 5.51 7.13
CA HIS A 293 2.03 5.96 6.27
C HIS A 293 0.70 5.30 6.64
N LEU A 294 0.66 3.98 6.79
CA LEU A 294 -0.57 3.26 7.11
C LEU A 294 -1.11 3.62 8.50
N GLU A 295 -0.23 3.73 9.49
CA GLU A 295 -0.59 4.13 10.86
C GLU A 295 -1.12 5.58 10.89
N LEU A 296 -0.47 6.49 10.15
CA LEU A 296 -0.88 7.89 10.05
C LEU A 296 -2.31 8.01 9.48
N VAL A 297 -2.56 7.38 8.34
CA VAL A 297 -3.88 7.39 7.70
C VAL A 297 -4.94 6.70 8.57
N ASN A 298 -4.58 5.58 9.22
CA ASN A 298 -5.47 4.93 10.19
C ASN A 298 -5.87 5.86 11.34
N ASN A 299 -4.90 6.58 11.92
CA ASN A 299 -5.14 7.52 13.00
C ASN A 299 -6.06 8.67 12.56
N TYR A 300 -5.85 9.20 11.35
CA TYR A 300 -6.73 10.20 10.77
C TYR A 300 -8.16 9.67 10.64
N LEU A 301 -8.35 8.53 10.00
CA LEU A 301 -9.67 7.94 9.77
C LEU A 301 -10.41 7.60 11.07
N THR A 302 -9.71 7.12 12.08
CA THR A 302 -10.32 6.81 13.38
C THR A 302 -10.70 8.07 14.14
N THR A 303 -9.92 9.14 14.08
CA THR A 303 -10.23 10.42 14.73
C THR A 303 -11.45 11.09 14.10
N GLU A 304 -11.56 11.09 12.76
CA GLU A 304 -12.69 11.69 12.05
C GLU A 304 -14.01 10.92 12.22
N ILE A 305 -13.97 9.64 12.56
CA ILE A 305 -15.18 8.84 12.81
C ILE A 305 -15.77 9.10 14.21
N TYR A 306 -14.94 9.54 15.14
CA TYR A 306 -15.39 9.90 16.51
C TYR A 306 -15.76 11.37 16.67
N LYS A 307 -15.62 12.18 15.61
CA LYS A 307 -16.17 13.55 15.54
C LYS A 307 -17.55 13.55 14.89
#